data_402fd7f309e97a89f0e76e4894c6c4dd
#
_entry.id   402fd7f309e97a89f0e76e4894c6c4dd
#
_cell.length_a   1.000
_cell.length_b   1.000
_cell.length_c   1.000
_cell.angle_alpha   90.00
_cell.angle_beta   90.00
_cell.angle_gamma   90.00
#
_symmetry.space_group_name_H-M   'P 1'
#
loop_
_entity.id
_entity.type
_entity.pdbx_description
1 polymer ?
#
loop_
_entity_poly.entity_id
_entity_poly.type
_entity_poly.pdbx_seq_one_letter_code
_entity_poly.pdbx_strand_id
1 'polypeptide(L)'
;EQDRLSFYTHLHSLALEFGALGIGRLRVMVADQRDWPQPLGGGSHHMGTTRMSDNPSHGVVDRNCKVHSVDNLYVAGSSVFPTSGVSNPTLTLVALTLRLADHLKGRIS
;
A
#
# COMPACT_ATOMS: atom_id res chain seq x y z
N GLU A 1 -8.50 12.81 10.47
CA GLU A 1 -7.82 13.93 11.17
C GLU A 1 -6.33 13.63 11.34
N GLN A 2 -5.93 12.45 11.79
CA GLN A 2 -4.55 12.06 11.99
C GLN A 2 -3.71 12.09 10.70
N ASP A 3 -4.24 11.60 9.60
CA ASP A 3 -3.56 11.62 8.30
C ASP A 3 -3.27 13.05 7.83
N ARG A 4 -4.21 13.95 8.04
CA ARG A 4 -4.05 15.36 7.70
C ARG A 4 -2.94 16.02 8.52
N LEU A 5 -2.93 15.76 9.83
CA LEU A 5 -1.88 16.27 10.72
C LEU A 5 -0.51 15.71 10.32
N SER A 6 -0.43 14.43 10.03
CA SER A 6 0.80 13.76 9.56
C SER A 6 1.30 14.37 8.27
N PHE A 7 0.42 14.56 7.28
CA PHE A 7 0.76 15.17 5.99
C PHE A 7 1.32 16.59 6.16
N TYR A 8 0.64 17.42 6.95
CA TYR A 8 1.07 18.79 7.22
C TYR A 8 2.42 18.82 7.94
N THR A 9 2.57 18.01 8.99
CA THR A 9 3.81 17.92 9.77
C THR A 9 5.00 17.52 8.90
N HIS A 10 4.83 16.51 8.03
CA HIS A 10 5.89 16.07 7.12
C HIS A 10 6.31 17.18 6.14
N LEU A 11 5.36 17.89 5.53
CA LEU A 11 5.68 18.97 4.61
C LEU A 11 6.43 20.11 5.29
N HIS A 12 6.03 20.49 6.49
CA HIS A 12 6.71 21.52 7.26
C HIS A 12 8.11 21.09 7.71
N SER A 13 8.27 19.86 8.20
CA SER A 13 9.58 19.33 8.57
C SER A 13 10.53 19.31 7.38
N LEU A 14 10.08 18.86 6.20
CA LEU A 14 10.89 18.91 4.99
C LEU A 14 11.28 20.33 4.58
N ALA A 15 10.35 21.29 4.70
CA ALA A 15 10.64 22.68 4.38
C ALA A 15 11.73 23.28 5.29
N LEU A 16 11.68 22.95 6.60
CA LEU A 16 12.67 23.38 7.57
C LEU A 16 14.04 22.75 7.30
N GLU A 17 14.09 21.44 7.07
CA GLU A 17 15.31 20.71 6.81
C GLU A 17 16.00 21.16 5.50
N PHE A 18 15.24 21.38 4.44
CA PHE A 18 15.80 21.89 3.17
C PHE A 18 16.41 23.30 3.35
N GLY A 19 15.76 24.14 4.15
CA GLY A 19 16.30 25.45 4.49
C GLY A 19 17.56 25.37 5.35
N ALA A 20 17.55 24.53 6.38
CA ALA A 20 18.68 24.35 7.30
C ALA A 20 19.93 23.79 6.62
N LEU A 21 19.74 22.86 5.67
CA LEU A 21 20.82 22.25 4.90
C LEU A 21 21.31 23.10 3.72
N GLY A 22 20.63 24.21 3.45
CA GLY A 22 20.99 25.11 2.32
C GLY A 22 20.78 24.50 0.93
N ILE A 23 20.07 23.37 0.82
CA ILE A 23 19.79 22.70 -0.46
C ILE A 23 18.67 23.34 -1.27
N GLY A 24 17.85 24.16 -0.63
CA GLY A 24 16.76 24.86 -1.31
C GLY A 24 15.68 25.36 -0.38
N ARG A 25 14.61 25.88 -0.98
CA ARG A 25 13.40 26.30 -0.27
C ARG A 25 12.21 25.53 -0.79
N LEU A 26 11.51 24.84 0.10
CA LEU A 26 10.24 24.19 -0.20
C LEU A 26 9.09 25.15 0.11
N ARG A 27 8.30 25.47 -0.90
CA ARG A 27 7.07 26.23 -0.71
C ARG A 27 5.92 25.29 -0.41
N VAL A 28 5.44 25.30 0.82
CA VAL A 28 4.26 24.53 1.22
C VAL A 28 3.00 25.27 0.74
N MET A 29 2.26 24.65 -0.18
CA MET A 29 1.05 25.23 -0.77
C MET A 29 -0.23 24.97 0.03
N VAL A 30 -0.14 24.18 1.11
CA VAL A 30 -1.23 23.92 2.05
C VAL A 30 -1.21 25.03 3.09
N ALA A 31 -2.20 25.89 3.05
CA ALA A 31 -2.22 27.11 3.87
C ALA A 31 -2.55 26.88 5.34
N ASP A 32 -3.32 25.86 5.67
CA ASP A 32 -3.78 25.57 7.04
C ASP A 32 -3.76 24.07 7.32
N GLN A 33 -3.37 23.68 8.55
CA GLN A 33 -3.47 22.29 9.03
C GLN A 33 -4.90 21.73 8.97
N ARG A 34 -5.91 22.57 8.91
CA ARG A 34 -7.32 22.19 8.83
C ARG A 34 -7.79 21.89 7.42
N ASP A 35 -7.02 22.30 6.43
CA ASP A 35 -7.39 22.16 5.03
C ASP A 35 -6.67 20.96 4.40
N TRP A 36 -7.39 20.19 3.58
CA TRP A 36 -6.80 19.27 2.65
C TRP A 36 -6.41 19.99 1.37
N PRO A 37 -5.27 19.62 0.75
CA PRO A 37 -4.97 20.14 -0.59
C PRO A 37 -6.08 19.75 -1.56
N GLN A 38 -6.60 20.72 -2.28
CA GLN A 38 -7.63 20.49 -3.29
C GLN A 38 -7.02 20.50 -4.70
N PRO A 39 -7.46 19.61 -5.59
CA PRO A 39 -8.42 18.52 -5.37
C PRO A 39 -7.75 17.26 -4.83
N LEU A 40 -8.28 16.68 -3.75
CA LEU A 40 -7.96 15.30 -3.37
C LEU A 40 -8.79 14.36 -4.22
N GLY A 41 -8.12 13.62 -5.09
CA GLY A 41 -8.74 12.57 -5.89
C GLY A 41 -8.47 11.18 -5.29
N GLY A 42 -9.33 10.21 -5.59
CA GLY A 42 -9.04 8.81 -5.35
C GLY A 42 -7.81 8.37 -6.15
N GLY A 43 -6.82 7.79 -5.48
CA GLY A 43 -5.67 7.20 -6.16
C GLY A 43 -6.05 5.94 -6.92
N SER A 44 -5.24 5.57 -7.90
CA SER A 44 -5.24 4.23 -8.48
C SER A 44 -4.45 3.27 -7.57
N HIS A 45 -4.50 1.97 -7.85
CA HIS A 45 -3.69 0.96 -7.18
C HIS A 45 -4.06 0.71 -5.71
N HIS A 46 -5.34 0.59 -5.43
CA HIS A 46 -5.81 0.16 -4.12
C HIS A 46 -5.29 -1.24 -3.78
N MET A 47 -4.77 -1.42 -2.57
CA MET A 47 -4.10 -2.65 -2.13
C MET A 47 -4.50 -3.03 -0.70
N GLY A 48 -4.32 -4.32 -0.34
CA GLY A 48 -4.34 -4.75 1.04
C GLY A 48 -5.71 -5.10 1.63
N THR A 49 -6.80 -5.06 0.86
CA THR A 49 -8.13 -5.43 1.37
C THR A 49 -8.25 -6.91 1.74
N THR A 50 -7.48 -7.78 1.09
CA THR A 50 -7.33 -9.20 1.42
C THR A 50 -5.88 -9.52 1.75
N ARG A 51 -5.24 -8.66 2.53
CA ARG A 51 -3.78 -8.71 2.78
C ARG A 51 -3.32 -10.06 3.26
N MET A 52 -2.12 -10.40 2.84
CA MET A 52 -1.42 -11.64 3.21
C MET A 52 -0.85 -11.54 4.62
N SER A 53 -1.01 -12.61 5.39
CA SER A 53 -0.36 -12.80 6.69
C SER A 53 -0.32 -14.29 7.03
N ASP A 54 0.71 -14.74 7.72
CA ASP A 54 0.73 -16.11 8.29
C ASP A 54 -0.22 -16.24 9.49
N ASN A 55 -0.57 -15.12 10.13
CA ASN A 55 -1.53 -15.10 11.22
C ASN A 55 -2.92 -14.69 10.71
N PRO A 56 -3.95 -15.56 10.82
CA PRO A 56 -5.30 -15.28 10.35
C PRO A 56 -5.98 -14.09 11.05
N SER A 57 -5.51 -13.69 12.23
CA SER A 57 -6.00 -12.49 12.90
C SER A 57 -5.47 -11.18 12.29
N HIS A 58 -4.44 -11.27 11.45
CA HIS A 58 -3.77 -10.11 10.86
C HIS A 58 -3.89 -10.03 9.34
N GLY A 59 -4.46 -11.05 8.72
CA GLY A 59 -4.65 -11.10 7.26
C GLY A 59 -5.79 -11.99 6.83
N VAL A 60 -6.15 -11.90 5.57
CA VAL A 60 -7.25 -12.65 4.97
C VAL A 60 -6.74 -13.88 4.25
N VAL A 61 -5.56 -13.80 3.62
CA VAL A 61 -4.93 -14.91 2.90
C VAL A 61 -3.58 -15.29 3.52
N ASP A 62 -3.20 -16.54 3.37
CA ASP A 62 -1.87 -17.03 3.72
C ASP A 62 -0.82 -16.65 2.66
N ARG A 63 0.44 -17.08 2.88
CA ARG A 63 1.56 -16.86 1.94
C ARG A 63 1.36 -17.43 0.54
N ASN A 64 0.44 -18.38 0.37
CA ASN A 64 0.06 -18.97 -0.90
C ASN A 64 -1.19 -18.36 -1.51
N CYS A 65 -1.61 -17.19 -0.99
CA CYS A 65 -2.81 -16.49 -1.40
C CYS A 65 -4.11 -17.25 -1.15
N LYS A 66 -4.10 -18.29 -0.30
CA LYS A 66 -5.29 -19.04 0.10
C LYS A 66 -5.99 -18.32 1.24
N VAL A 67 -7.32 -18.20 1.17
CA VAL A 67 -8.13 -17.64 2.26
C VAL A 67 -8.08 -18.57 3.47
N HIS A 68 -7.75 -18.02 4.66
CA HIS A 68 -7.54 -18.81 5.88
C HIS A 68 -8.73 -19.69 6.28
N SER A 69 -9.94 -19.21 6.07
CA SER A 69 -11.18 -19.89 6.50
C SER A 69 -11.82 -20.76 5.41
N VAL A 70 -11.24 -20.84 4.21
CA VAL A 70 -11.84 -21.54 3.06
C VAL A 70 -10.79 -22.38 2.34
N ASP A 71 -11.08 -23.68 2.19
CA ASP A 71 -10.06 -24.61 1.69
C ASP A 71 -9.77 -24.52 0.18
N ASN A 72 -10.67 -24.01 -0.60
CA ASN A 72 -10.59 -23.98 -2.06
C ASN A 72 -10.68 -22.56 -2.65
N LEU A 73 -10.46 -21.52 -1.84
CA LEU A 73 -10.53 -20.13 -2.28
C LEU A 73 -9.15 -19.47 -2.23
N TYR A 74 -8.73 -18.94 -3.36
CA TYR A 74 -7.47 -18.21 -3.54
C TYR A 74 -7.72 -16.85 -4.14
N VAL A 75 -6.89 -15.88 -3.79
CA VAL A 75 -7.02 -14.51 -4.27
C VAL A 75 -5.78 -14.12 -5.07
N ALA A 76 -5.96 -13.76 -6.35
CA ALA A 76 -4.94 -13.17 -7.20
C ALA A 76 -5.22 -11.68 -7.38
N GLY A 77 -4.23 -10.84 -7.11
CA GLY A 77 -4.38 -9.39 -7.28
C GLY A 77 -3.60 -8.59 -6.25
N SER A 78 -3.60 -7.28 -6.40
CA SER A 78 -2.91 -6.37 -5.46
C SER A 78 -3.58 -6.28 -4.08
N SER A 79 -4.81 -6.77 -3.95
CA SER A 79 -5.50 -6.82 -2.66
C SER A 79 -4.80 -7.69 -1.62
N VAL A 80 -3.96 -8.66 -2.04
CA VAL A 80 -3.19 -9.51 -1.13
C VAL A 80 -1.92 -8.88 -0.59
N PHE A 81 -1.52 -7.71 -1.08
CA PHE A 81 -0.29 -7.06 -0.63
C PHE A 81 -0.42 -6.62 0.83
N PRO A 82 0.54 -6.98 1.71
CA PRO A 82 0.54 -6.53 3.10
C PRO A 82 0.88 -5.04 3.23
N THR A 83 1.66 -4.50 2.29
CA THR A 83 2.10 -3.10 2.25
C THR A 83 2.06 -2.57 0.84
N SER A 84 1.88 -1.26 0.71
CA SER A 84 2.00 -0.54 -0.55
C SER A 84 3.36 0.17 -0.65
N GLY A 85 3.70 0.61 -1.86
CA GLY A 85 4.89 1.40 -2.16
C GLY A 85 4.58 2.53 -3.12
N VAL A 86 5.58 3.32 -3.47
CA VAL A 86 5.47 4.44 -4.42
C VAL A 86 5.33 3.98 -5.88
N SER A 87 5.85 2.80 -6.19
CA SER A 87 5.84 2.26 -7.56
C SER A 87 4.56 1.50 -7.87
N ASN A 88 4.20 1.46 -9.15
CA ASN A 88 3.07 0.68 -9.65
C ASN A 88 3.21 -0.80 -9.28
N PRO A 89 2.15 -1.46 -8.77
CA PRO A 89 2.23 -2.82 -8.22
C PRO A 89 2.26 -3.92 -9.28
N THR A 90 2.16 -3.59 -10.56
CA THR A 90 1.91 -4.55 -11.66
C THR A 90 2.95 -5.66 -11.73
N LEU A 91 4.24 -5.35 -11.64
CA LEU A 91 5.30 -6.38 -11.69
C LEU A 91 5.16 -7.40 -10.55
N THR A 92 5.02 -6.92 -9.33
CA THR A 92 4.85 -7.78 -8.15
C THR A 92 3.54 -8.56 -8.19
N LEU A 93 2.46 -7.93 -8.67
CA LEU A 93 1.16 -8.58 -8.85
C LEU A 93 1.27 -9.77 -9.82
N VAL A 94 1.91 -9.57 -10.98
CA VAL A 94 2.11 -10.63 -11.98
C VAL A 94 2.97 -11.75 -11.40
N ALA A 95 4.08 -11.42 -10.74
CA ALA A 95 4.96 -12.40 -10.11
C ALA A 95 4.24 -13.26 -9.06
N LEU A 96 3.41 -12.64 -8.19
CA LEU A 96 2.61 -13.36 -7.21
C LEU A 96 1.54 -14.25 -7.87
N THR A 97 0.93 -13.78 -8.95
CA THR A 97 -0.08 -14.55 -9.68
C THR A 97 0.54 -15.79 -10.36
N LEU A 98 1.72 -15.65 -10.96
CA LEU A 98 2.46 -16.79 -11.53
C LEU A 98 2.86 -17.81 -10.45
N ARG A 99 3.38 -17.33 -9.32
CA ARG A 99 3.68 -18.20 -8.17
C ARG A 99 2.44 -18.95 -7.68
N LEU A 100 1.29 -18.27 -7.60
CA LEU A 100 0.03 -18.92 -7.24
C LEU A 100 -0.37 -19.99 -8.27
N ALA A 101 -0.25 -19.70 -9.56
CA ALA A 101 -0.55 -20.65 -10.61
C ALA A 101 0.30 -21.94 -10.51
N ASP A 102 1.60 -21.80 -10.23
CA ASP A 102 2.49 -22.94 -10.04
C ASP A 102 2.14 -23.74 -8.76
N HIS A 103 1.80 -23.04 -7.67
CA HIS A 103 1.31 -23.69 -6.46
C HIS A 103 0.04 -24.51 -6.70
N LEU A 104 -0.91 -23.98 -7.44
CA LEU A 104 -2.17 -24.66 -7.76
C LEU A 104 -1.97 -25.88 -8.67
N LYS A 105 -1.10 -25.79 -9.69
CA LYS A 105 -0.74 -26.94 -10.53
C LYS A 105 -0.26 -28.12 -9.70
N GLY A 106 0.62 -27.89 -8.72
CA GLY A 106 1.14 -28.93 -7.84
C GLY A 106 0.11 -29.54 -6.89
N ARG A 107 -1.09 -28.95 -6.77
CA ARG A 107 -2.18 -29.47 -5.93
C ARG A 107 -3.27 -30.21 -6.70
N ILE A 108 -3.35 -30.01 -7.99
CA ILE A 108 -4.36 -30.61 -8.88
C ILE A 108 -3.79 -31.87 -9.56
N SER A 109 -2.47 -32.03 -9.54
CA SER A 109 -1.76 -33.24 -10.03
C SER A 109 -1.81 -34.32 -8.96
#